data_cc841c87de3c1e18ae53252739f2d131
#
_entry.id   cc841c87de3c1e18ae53252739f2d131
#
_cell.length_a   1.000
_cell.length_b   1.000
_cell.length_c   1.000
_cell.angle_alpha   90.00
_cell.angle_beta   90.00
_cell.angle_gamma   90.00
#
_symmetry.space_group_name_H-M   'P 1'
#
loop_
_entity.id
_entity.type
_entity.pdbx_description
1 polymer ?
#
loop_
_entity_poly.entity_id
_entity_poly.type
_entity_poly.pdbx_seq_one_letter_code
_entity_poly.pdbx_strand_id
1 'polypeptide(L)'
;NVLIDDVIGTALFTLLPCDPADLASCDFTHAAFAGEDLRVLIGQITTAGDLTGQLQVQVFVEGDADQEFRGIIPFTPYAPELLVDGCIDPAACNYDGEATADDGSCVYCGAECAGGSDYSMTVELHVEDVVAGQTTYRFYQNMINPDDFLSSVYGNEDAPFVFETTTGFYNSQFGGSVASAINPAFLSFFPDLAADSWVTIGIESQNVGDEVAISTCL
;
A
#
# COMPACT_ATOMS: atom_id res chain seq x y z
N ASN A 1 11.58 2.90 15.86
CA ASN A 1 11.65 1.52 15.39
C ASN A 1 11.22 1.48 13.93
N VAL A 2 11.94 0.76 13.13
CA VAL A 2 11.72 0.62 11.70
C VAL A 2 11.25 -0.81 11.44
N LEU A 3 10.13 -0.99 10.73
CA LEU A 3 9.63 -2.32 10.36
C LEU A 3 10.47 -2.91 9.22
N ILE A 4 10.79 -2.05 8.28
CA ILE A 4 11.68 -2.32 7.16
C ILE A 4 12.58 -1.10 7.07
N ASP A 5 13.85 -1.28 7.45
CA ASP A 5 14.91 -0.30 7.25
C ASP A 5 15.88 -0.94 6.28
N ASP A 6 15.66 -0.69 5.02
CA ASP A 6 16.60 -1.11 4.02
C ASP A 6 16.97 0.05 3.11
N VAL A 7 18.17 0.55 3.36
CA VAL A 7 18.77 1.62 2.56
C VAL A 7 19.11 1.12 1.16
N ILE A 8 19.16 -0.20 0.95
CA ILE A 8 19.58 -0.80 -0.32
C ILE A 8 18.67 -2.00 -0.67
N GLY A 9 17.54 -1.71 -1.33
CA GLY A 9 16.96 -2.68 -2.25
C GLY A 9 15.96 -3.69 -1.69
N THR A 10 15.26 -3.44 -0.58
CA THR A 10 14.08 -4.25 -0.28
C THR A 10 13.01 -3.99 -1.32
N ALA A 11 12.60 -5.02 -2.02
CA ALA A 11 11.50 -4.99 -2.94
C ALA A 11 10.54 -6.14 -2.64
N LEU A 12 9.25 -5.80 -2.52
CA LEU A 12 8.20 -6.78 -2.75
C LEU A 12 7.88 -6.74 -4.22
N PHE A 13 7.75 -7.89 -4.84
CA PHE A 13 7.30 -7.96 -6.22
C PHE A 13 6.41 -9.19 -6.43
N THR A 14 5.53 -9.08 -7.39
CA THR A 14 4.72 -10.18 -7.88
C THR A 14 4.81 -10.23 -9.40
N LEU A 15 4.71 -11.43 -9.95
CA LEU A 15 4.76 -11.61 -11.40
C LEU A 15 3.37 -11.40 -11.98
N LEU A 16 3.33 -10.74 -13.13
CA LEU A 16 2.10 -10.61 -13.89
C LEU A 16 1.55 -12.02 -14.20
N PRO A 17 0.31 -12.35 -13.84
CA PRO A 17 -0.25 -13.72 -13.98
C PRO A 17 -0.75 -14.00 -15.41
N CYS A 18 0.01 -13.59 -16.41
CA CYS A 18 -0.35 -13.78 -17.82
C CYS A 18 0.87 -13.65 -18.74
N ASP A 19 0.66 -13.97 -20.02
CA ASP A 19 1.63 -13.67 -21.07
C ASP A 19 1.57 -12.17 -21.40
N PRO A 20 2.64 -11.39 -21.22
CA PRO A 20 2.66 -9.97 -21.55
C PRO A 20 2.33 -9.67 -23.03
N ALA A 21 2.50 -10.65 -23.92
CA ALA A 21 2.14 -10.54 -25.33
C ALA A 21 0.65 -10.85 -25.61
N ASP A 22 -0.08 -11.38 -24.63
CA ASP A 22 -1.52 -11.72 -24.74
C ASP A 22 -2.25 -11.37 -23.44
N LEU A 23 -2.63 -10.11 -23.29
CA LEU A 23 -3.37 -9.62 -22.12
C LEU A 23 -4.71 -10.32 -21.90
N ALA A 24 -5.28 -10.95 -22.93
CA ALA A 24 -6.49 -11.76 -22.77
C ALA A 24 -6.24 -13.05 -21.97
N SER A 25 -4.98 -13.43 -21.74
CA SER A 25 -4.61 -14.56 -20.89
C SER A 25 -4.51 -14.19 -19.41
N CYS A 26 -4.66 -12.90 -19.04
CA CYS A 26 -4.51 -12.43 -17.67
C CYS A 26 -5.64 -12.95 -16.77
N ASP A 27 -5.25 -13.36 -15.58
CA ASP A 27 -6.19 -13.57 -14.48
C ASP A 27 -6.38 -12.28 -13.70
N PHE A 28 -7.35 -11.46 -14.10
CA PHE A 28 -7.68 -10.20 -13.45
C PHE A 28 -8.28 -10.36 -12.04
N THR A 29 -8.45 -11.58 -11.55
CA THR A 29 -8.83 -11.85 -10.15
C THR A 29 -7.64 -11.89 -9.20
N HIS A 30 -6.42 -11.83 -9.74
CA HIS A 30 -5.20 -11.79 -8.92
C HIS A 30 -5.16 -10.53 -8.05
N ALA A 31 -4.79 -10.69 -6.78
CA ALA A 31 -4.87 -9.65 -5.76
C ALA A 31 -4.03 -8.39 -6.02
N ALA A 32 -3.08 -8.44 -6.95
CA ALA A 32 -2.26 -7.29 -7.36
C ALA A 32 -2.91 -6.44 -8.47
N PHE A 33 -4.04 -6.86 -9.04
CA PHE A 33 -4.86 -5.99 -9.88
C PHE A 33 -5.73 -5.07 -9.02
N ALA A 34 -5.96 -3.85 -9.51
CA ALA A 34 -6.73 -2.84 -8.81
C ALA A 34 -8.19 -3.24 -8.57
N GLY A 35 -8.78 -3.95 -9.53
CA GLY A 35 -10.18 -4.35 -9.48
C GLY A 35 -11.14 -3.16 -9.52
N GLU A 36 -12.40 -3.40 -9.18
CA GLU A 36 -13.43 -2.34 -9.17
C GLU A 36 -13.21 -1.30 -8.07
N ASP A 37 -12.47 -1.67 -7.01
CA ASP A 37 -12.16 -0.77 -5.88
C ASP A 37 -11.04 0.22 -6.22
N LEU A 38 -10.36 0.05 -7.35
CA LEU A 38 -9.23 0.85 -7.83
C LEU A 38 -8.10 0.97 -6.80
N ARG A 39 -7.83 -0.10 -6.04
CA ARG A 39 -6.78 -0.07 -5.02
C ARG A 39 -6.19 -1.45 -4.74
N VAL A 40 -4.91 -1.47 -4.36
CA VAL A 40 -4.19 -2.68 -3.95
C VAL A 40 -3.65 -2.48 -2.54
N LEU A 41 -3.92 -3.44 -1.65
CA LEU A 41 -3.39 -3.45 -0.28
C LEU A 41 -1.86 -3.64 -0.32
N ILE A 42 -1.10 -2.78 0.37
CA ILE A 42 0.36 -2.84 0.41
C ILE A 42 0.93 -3.09 1.81
N GLY A 43 0.11 -3.00 2.84
CA GLY A 43 0.56 -3.33 4.19
C GLY A 43 -0.46 -3.08 5.27
N GLN A 44 -0.17 -3.65 6.42
CA GLN A 44 -0.88 -3.44 7.67
C GLN A 44 0.14 -3.16 8.78
N ILE A 45 -0.08 -2.11 9.53
CA ILE A 45 0.83 -1.68 10.60
C ILE A 45 0.01 -1.43 11.86
N THR A 46 0.43 -2.03 12.96
CA THR A 46 -0.16 -1.80 14.29
C THR A 46 0.84 -1.11 15.20
N THR A 47 0.45 0.03 15.74
CA THR A 47 1.29 0.85 16.61
C THR A 47 0.46 1.69 17.58
N ALA A 48 1.08 2.13 18.67
CA ALA A 48 0.55 3.15 19.58
C ALA A 48 1.04 4.58 19.21
N GLY A 49 1.87 4.73 18.20
CA GLY A 49 2.50 5.99 17.81
C GLY A 49 2.08 6.47 16.44
N ASP A 50 2.61 7.65 16.11
CA ASP A 50 2.42 8.24 14.78
C ASP A 50 3.21 7.44 13.74
N LEU A 51 2.66 7.34 12.54
CA LEU A 51 3.25 6.65 11.39
C LEU A 51 3.73 7.66 10.35
N THR A 52 4.93 7.44 9.85
CA THR A 52 5.48 8.14 8.69
C THR A 52 6.20 7.17 7.78
N GLY A 53 6.38 7.53 6.53
CA GLY A 53 7.19 6.71 5.64
C GLY A 53 7.14 7.17 4.20
N GLN A 54 7.81 6.40 3.37
CA GLN A 54 7.77 6.51 1.93
C GLN A 54 8.09 5.16 1.31
N LEU A 55 7.61 4.98 0.10
CA LEU A 55 7.93 3.82 -0.72
C LEU A 55 7.89 4.19 -2.20
N GLN A 56 8.43 3.34 -3.03
CA GLN A 56 8.27 3.42 -4.47
C GLN A 56 7.39 2.29 -4.96
N VAL A 57 6.60 2.57 -5.97
CA VAL A 57 5.76 1.58 -6.63
C VAL A 57 6.09 1.48 -8.11
N GLN A 58 5.88 0.29 -8.66
CA GLN A 58 5.82 0.04 -10.09
C GLN A 58 4.45 -0.54 -10.42
N VAL A 59 3.74 0.14 -11.31
CA VAL A 59 2.43 -0.28 -11.81
C VAL A 59 2.53 -0.55 -13.29
N PHE A 60 2.01 -1.67 -13.75
CA PHE A 60 1.77 -1.93 -15.17
C PHE A 60 0.38 -1.41 -15.51
N VAL A 61 0.33 -0.32 -16.29
CA VAL A 61 -0.92 0.37 -16.65
C VAL A 61 -1.77 -0.58 -17.51
N GLU A 62 -3.02 -0.81 -17.08
CA GLU A 62 -3.93 -1.76 -17.72
C GLU A 62 -3.33 -3.17 -17.89
N GLY A 63 -2.44 -3.57 -16.99
CA GLY A 63 -1.73 -4.86 -17.04
C GLY A 63 -0.64 -4.97 -18.10
N ASP A 64 -0.34 -3.90 -18.83
CA ASP A 64 0.64 -3.89 -19.89
C ASP A 64 2.05 -3.60 -19.33
N ALA A 65 2.92 -4.59 -19.36
CA ALA A 65 4.30 -4.47 -18.86
C ALA A 65 5.19 -3.52 -19.68
N ASP A 66 4.77 -3.14 -20.90
CA ASP A 66 5.46 -2.15 -21.73
C ASP A 66 5.01 -0.71 -21.37
N GLN A 67 3.95 -0.56 -20.59
CA GLN A 67 3.42 0.71 -20.09
C GLN A 67 3.51 0.74 -18.56
N GLU A 68 4.63 1.21 -18.04
CA GLU A 68 4.85 1.23 -16.60
C GLU A 68 4.80 2.64 -16.02
N PHE A 69 4.16 2.76 -14.86
CA PHE A 69 4.31 3.89 -13.95
C PHE A 69 5.31 3.52 -12.86
N ARG A 70 6.19 4.44 -12.50
CA ARG A 70 7.05 4.37 -11.31
C ARG A 70 6.99 5.67 -10.55
N GLY A 71 6.71 5.60 -9.27
CA GLY A 71 6.57 6.79 -8.45
C GLY A 71 7.03 6.59 -7.02
N ILE A 72 7.46 7.68 -6.39
CA ILE A 72 7.73 7.76 -4.96
C ILE A 72 6.45 8.25 -4.30
N ILE A 73 5.97 7.50 -3.32
CA ILE A 73 4.75 7.82 -2.59
C ILE A 73 5.10 8.02 -1.12
N PRO A 74 5.19 9.28 -0.66
CA PRO A 74 5.30 9.58 0.75
C PRO A 74 3.92 9.43 1.41
N PHE A 75 3.91 9.08 2.69
CA PHE A 75 2.74 9.17 3.54
C PHE A 75 3.12 9.83 4.87
N THR A 76 2.19 10.64 5.36
CA THR A 76 2.33 11.33 6.65
C THR A 76 1.50 10.62 7.71
N PRO A 77 1.73 10.91 9.00
CA PRO A 77 0.94 10.34 10.07
C PRO A 77 -0.55 10.54 9.83
N TYR A 78 -1.32 9.46 9.96
CA TYR A 78 -2.76 9.54 10.02
C TYR A 78 -3.15 10.23 11.33
N ALA A 79 -3.76 11.41 11.24
CA ALA A 79 -4.37 12.09 12.36
C ALA A 79 -5.90 11.92 12.26
N PRO A 80 -6.52 11.00 13.02
CA PRO A 80 -7.96 10.75 12.91
C PRO A 80 -8.84 11.92 13.36
N GLU A 81 -8.28 12.98 13.93
CA GLU A 81 -9.04 14.04 14.58
C GLU A 81 -9.42 15.24 13.68
N LEU A 82 -8.91 15.32 12.47
CA LEU A 82 -9.18 16.45 11.58
C LEU A 82 -9.18 16.02 10.11
N LEU A 83 -10.15 15.21 9.73
CA LEU A 83 -10.50 15.10 8.31
C LEU A 83 -11.16 16.41 7.90
N VAL A 84 -10.39 17.31 7.32
CA VAL A 84 -10.91 18.45 6.57
C VAL A 84 -11.00 17.99 5.13
N ASP A 85 -12.21 17.72 4.69
CA ASP A 85 -12.47 17.31 3.32
C ASP A 85 -12.15 18.45 2.36
N GLY A 86 -11.41 18.16 1.28
CA GLY A 86 -11.03 19.14 0.28
C GLY A 86 -9.99 18.60 -0.69
N CYS A 87 -9.61 19.39 -1.69
CA CYS A 87 -8.57 19.01 -2.61
C CYS A 87 -7.18 19.15 -1.99
N ILE A 88 -6.50 18.03 -1.76
CA ILE A 88 -5.15 17.99 -1.18
C ILE A 88 -4.02 18.02 -2.20
N ASP A 89 -4.33 18.08 -3.50
CA ASP A 89 -3.32 18.11 -4.56
C ASP A 89 -2.83 19.54 -4.82
N PRO A 90 -1.54 19.83 -4.54
CA PRO A 90 -0.95 21.15 -4.83
C PRO A 90 -0.96 21.54 -6.30
N ALA A 91 -1.14 20.60 -7.22
CA ALA A 91 -1.22 20.85 -8.66
C ALA A 91 -2.65 21.21 -9.10
N ALA A 92 -3.66 21.01 -8.26
CA ALA A 92 -5.02 21.39 -8.54
C ALA A 92 -5.24 22.90 -8.38
N CYS A 93 -6.11 23.47 -9.22
CA CYS A 93 -6.45 24.89 -9.16
C CYS A 93 -7.21 25.28 -7.89
N ASN A 94 -7.85 24.32 -7.24
CA ASN A 94 -8.59 24.45 -6.00
C ASN A 94 -7.90 23.74 -4.82
N TYR A 95 -6.58 23.61 -4.86
CA TYR A 95 -5.80 23.08 -3.75
C TYR A 95 -6.17 23.78 -2.44
N ASP A 96 -6.49 23.00 -1.43
CA ASP A 96 -6.75 23.47 -0.07
C ASP A 96 -5.64 22.97 0.86
N GLY A 97 -4.74 23.85 1.26
CA GLY A 97 -3.63 23.51 2.14
C GLY A 97 -4.05 23.19 3.59
N GLU A 98 -5.34 23.35 3.94
CA GLU A 98 -5.91 22.96 5.23
C GLU A 98 -6.65 21.61 5.14
N ALA A 99 -6.92 21.12 3.91
CA ALA A 99 -7.51 19.80 3.71
C ALA A 99 -6.51 18.70 4.11
N THR A 100 -7.04 17.67 4.77
CA THR A 100 -6.29 16.49 5.22
C THR A 100 -6.84 15.20 4.62
N ALA A 101 -7.98 15.29 3.94
CA ALA A 101 -8.58 14.20 3.18
C ALA A 101 -9.03 14.70 1.81
N ASP A 102 -8.70 13.94 0.77
CA ASP A 102 -9.21 14.22 -0.57
C ASP A 102 -10.68 13.82 -0.66
N ASP A 103 -11.53 14.78 -1.01
CA ASP A 103 -12.96 14.57 -1.22
C ASP A 103 -13.31 14.35 -2.69
N GLY A 104 -12.31 14.19 -3.56
CA GLY A 104 -12.47 14.08 -5.00
C GLY A 104 -12.86 15.39 -5.70
N SER A 105 -12.77 16.53 -5.00
CA SER A 105 -13.15 17.84 -5.53
C SER A 105 -12.04 18.51 -6.36
N CYS A 106 -10.89 17.89 -6.50
CA CYS A 106 -9.75 18.46 -7.23
C CYS A 106 -10.11 18.84 -8.66
N VAL A 107 -9.89 20.11 -9.02
CA VAL A 107 -10.14 20.65 -10.36
C VAL A 107 -8.79 21.03 -11.01
N TYR A 108 -8.49 20.44 -12.15
CA TYR A 108 -7.27 20.68 -12.88
C TYR A 108 -7.52 21.62 -14.07
N CYS A 109 -6.79 22.71 -14.15
CA CYS A 109 -6.93 23.73 -15.17
C CYS A 109 -6.07 23.42 -16.41
N GLY A 110 -6.53 22.51 -17.26
CA GLY A 110 -5.93 22.24 -18.57
C GLY A 110 -4.64 21.40 -18.56
N ALA A 111 -4.18 21.01 -19.72
CA ALA A 111 -3.10 20.04 -19.95
C ALA A 111 -1.69 20.45 -19.49
N GLU A 112 -1.52 21.54 -18.77
CA GLU A 112 -0.23 22.03 -18.26
C GLU A 112 -0.02 21.89 -16.76
N CYS A 113 -0.99 21.34 -16.04
CA CYS A 113 -0.86 20.98 -14.62
C CYS A 113 -0.42 19.52 -14.46
N ALA A 114 0.44 19.02 -15.33
CA ALA A 114 0.98 17.67 -15.27
C ALA A 114 2.07 17.59 -14.20
N GLY A 115 1.69 17.31 -12.97
CA GLY A 115 2.62 17.12 -11.85
C GLY A 115 2.08 16.22 -10.72
N GLY A 116 0.78 15.99 -10.64
CA GLY A 116 0.20 14.98 -9.76
C GLY A 116 0.16 13.63 -10.47
N SER A 117 0.78 12.61 -9.91
CA SER A 117 0.48 11.27 -10.38
C SER A 117 -0.90 10.91 -9.86
N ASP A 118 -1.79 10.44 -10.73
CA ASP A 118 -3.11 9.93 -10.35
C ASP A 118 -3.00 8.67 -9.46
N TYR A 119 -1.78 8.13 -9.31
CA TYR A 119 -1.43 7.08 -8.38
C TYR A 119 -1.05 7.69 -7.02
N SER A 120 -1.78 7.33 -5.98
CA SER A 120 -1.61 7.87 -4.62
C SER A 120 -1.69 6.77 -3.58
N MET A 121 -1.50 7.11 -2.30
CA MET A 121 -1.67 6.15 -1.21
C MET A 121 -2.76 6.63 -0.26
N THR A 122 -3.60 5.69 0.15
CA THR A 122 -4.55 5.88 1.25
C THR A 122 -4.09 5.09 2.47
N VAL A 123 -4.12 5.72 3.63
CA VAL A 123 -3.91 5.07 4.92
C VAL A 123 -5.24 5.06 5.66
N GLU A 124 -5.75 3.89 5.97
CA GLU A 124 -7.04 3.71 6.65
C GLU A 124 -6.84 3.17 8.06
N LEU A 125 -7.60 3.69 9.03
CA LEU A 125 -7.76 3.04 10.31
C LEU A 125 -8.55 1.76 10.09
N HIS A 126 -7.94 0.60 10.39
CA HIS A 126 -8.55 -0.70 10.20
C HIS A 126 -9.26 -1.17 11.47
N VAL A 127 -8.58 -1.17 12.59
CA VAL A 127 -9.16 -1.56 13.89
C VAL A 127 -8.34 -1.00 15.05
N GLU A 128 -9.02 -0.70 16.17
CA GLU A 128 -8.41 -0.24 17.41
C GLU A 128 -8.46 -1.34 18.49
N ASP A 129 -7.50 -1.29 19.41
CA ASP A 129 -7.49 -2.08 20.66
C ASP A 129 -7.51 -3.62 20.52
N VAL A 130 -7.19 -4.19 19.36
CA VAL A 130 -6.88 -5.64 19.27
C VAL A 130 -5.68 -5.94 20.16
N VAL A 131 -4.68 -5.08 20.14
CA VAL A 131 -3.62 -5.00 21.13
C VAL A 131 -3.84 -3.72 21.94
N ALA A 132 -3.99 -3.83 23.23
CA ALA A 132 -4.41 -2.75 24.11
C ALA A 132 -3.59 -1.45 23.89
N GLY A 133 -4.27 -0.35 23.57
CA GLY A 133 -3.68 0.96 23.35
C GLY A 133 -2.94 1.10 22.02
N GLN A 134 -3.19 0.21 21.06
CA GLN A 134 -2.61 0.29 19.71
C GLN A 134 -3.70 0.33 18.67
N THR A 135 -3.39 0.98 17.56
CA THR A 135 -4.24 1.10 16.38
C THR A 135 -3.61 0.38 15.21
N THR A 136 -4.40 -0.35 14.46
CA THR A 136 -4.01 -1.04 13.25
C THR A 136 -4.44 -0.20 12.04
N TYR A 137 -3.48 0.11 11.19
CA TYR A 137 -3.68 0.86 9.95
C TYR A 137 -3.45 -0.05 8.75
N ARG A 138 -4.18 0.18 7.67
CA ARG A 138 -3.96 -0.44 6.36
C ARG A 138 -3.58 0.60 5.33
N PHE A 139 -2.68 0.21 4.46
CA PHE A 139 -2.10 1.05 3.41
C PHE A 139 -2.53 0.52 2.06
N TYR A 140 -3.10 1.38 1.24
CA TYR A 140 -3.58 1.03 -0.10
C TYR A 140 -2.93 1.92 -1.14
N GLN A 141 -2.40 1.30 -2.18
CA GLN A 141 -2.02 1.99 -3.41
C GLN A 141 -3.29 2.24 -4.22
N ASN A 142 -3.65 3.51 -4.42
CA ASN A 142 -4.77 3.89 -5.29
C ASN A 142 -4.33 3.83 -6.74
N MET A 143 -5.19 3.28 -7.58
CA MET A 143 -4.98 3.02 -8.98
C MET A 143 -5.96 3.83 -9.84
N ILE A 144 -5.71 3.91 -11.14
CA ILE A 144 -6.53 4.67 -12.10
C ILE A 144 -7.51 3.75 -12.81
N ASN A 145 -7.04 2.57 -13.24
CA ASN A 145 -7.82 1.61 -14.01
C ASN A 145 -8.00 0.31 -13.23
N PRO A 146 -9.14 -0.38 -13.39
CA PRO A 146 -9.38 -1.69 -12.76
C PRO A 146 -8.33 -2.74 -13.11
N ASP A 147 -7.77 -2.66 -14.31
CA ASP A 147 -6.79 -3.60 -14.85
C ASP A 147 -5.34 -3.18 -14.58
N ASP A 148 -5.11 -2.10 -13.81
CA ASP A 148 -3.78 -1.73 -13.35
C ASP A 148 -3.22 -2.80 -12.42
N PHE A 149 -1.97 -3.19 -12.65
CA PHE A 149 -1.29 -4.24 -11.90
C PHE A 149 -0.12 -3.69 -11.09
N LEU A 150 -0.17 -3.79 -9.77
CA LEU A 150 0.92 -3.43 -8.88
C LEU A 150 2.00 -4.52 -8.91
N SER A 151 3.04 -4.32 -9.71
CA SER A 151 4.10 -5.31 -9.89
C SER A 151 5.13 -5.30 -8.78
N SER A 152 5.44 -4.13 -8.21
CA SER A 152 6.39 -4.03 -7.11
C SER A 152 6.16 -2.83 -6.20
N VAL A 153 6.57 -3.01 -4.94
CA VAL A 153 6.73 -1.98 -3.91
C VAL A 153 8.17 -2.07 -3.43
N TYR A 154 8.95 -1.01 -3.56
CA TYR A 154 10.39 -1.07 -3.36
C TYR A 154 10.98 0.24 -2.81
N GLY A 155 12.25 0.22 -2.48
CA GLY A 155 13.08 1.37 -2.18
C GLY A 155 14.44 1.30 -2.86
N ASN A 156 15.13 2.42 -2.92
CA ASN A 156 16.50 2.53 -3.40
C ASN A 156 17.28 3.58 -2.55
N GLU A 157 18.53 3.86 -2.93
CA GLU A 157 19.38 4.82 -2.19
C GLU A 157 18.81 6.25 -2.16
N ASP A 158 18.08 6.66 -3.20
CA ASP A 158 17.51 8.00 -3.31
C ASP A 158 16.15 8.12 -2.61
N ALA A 159 15.38 7.03 -2.59
CA ALA A 159 14.06 6.93 -1.98
C ALA A 159 13.91 5.56 -1.31
N PRO A 160 14.35 5.42 -0.05
CA PRO A 160 14.27 4.16 0.67
C PRO A 160 12.83 3.75 0.96
N PHE A 161 12.60 2.44 1.03
CA PHE A 161 11.32 1.90 1.51
C PHE A 161 11.33 1.93 3.05
N VAL A 162 10.55 2.82 3.63
CA VAL A 162 10.57 3.08 5.06
C VAL A 162 9.16 3.16 5.62
N PHE A 163 8.94 2.39 6.70
CA PHE A 163 7.85 2.61 7.64
C PHE A 163 8.46 2.93 9.01
N GLU A 164 8.11 4.07 9.56
CA GLU A 164 8.57 4.52 10.86
C GLU A 164 7.41 4.80 11.81
N THR A 165 7.63 4.60 13.10
CA THR A 165 6.67 4.97 14.13
C THR A 165 7.40 5.56 15.34
N THR A 166 6.74 6.50 16.01
CA THR A 166 7.27 7.13 17.22
C THR A 166 7.39 6.19 18.42
N THR A 167 6.73 5.03 18.39
CA THR A 167 6.76 4.04 19.50
C THR A 167 7.42 2.73 19.08
N GLY A 168 6.70 1.85 18.46
CA GLY A 168 7.13 0.55 17.98
C GLY A 168 5.98 -0.14 17.27
N PHE A 169 6.32 -1.09 16.40
CA PHE A 169 5.36 -1.93 15.71
C PHE A 169 5.00 -3.13 16.57
N TYR A 170 3.74 -3.52 16.53
CA TYR A 170 3.33 -4.79 17.08
C TYR A 170 3.66 -5.91 16.08
N ASN A 171 4.36 -6.92 16.55
CA ASN A 171 4.66 -8.13 15.80
C ASN A 171 4.27 -9.34 16.67
N SER A 172 3.32 -10.13 16.19
CA SER A 172 2.92 -11.38 16.83
C SER A 172 4.01 -12.43 16.68
N GLN A 173 4.20 -13.26 17.71
CA GLN A 173 5.14 -14.39 17.64
C GLN A 173 4.75 -15.45 16.57
N PHE A 174 3.51 -15.42 16.09
CA PHE A 174 2.97 -16.33 15.06
C PHE A 174 2.77 -15.64 13.72
N GLY A 175 3.17 -14.38 13.61
CA GLY A 175 3.11 -13.57 12.42
C GLY A 175 4.42 -13.54 11.64
N GLY A 176 4.55 -12.52 10.81
CA GLY A 176 5.77 -12.28 10.04
C GLY A 176 5.73 -10.96 9.30
N SER A 177 6.85 -10.55 8.74
CA SER A 177 7.00 -9.26 8.04
C SER A 177 6.23 -9.15 6.71
N VAL A 178 5.67 -10.24 6.21
CA VAL A 178 4.86 -10.30 4.98
C VAL A 178 3.53 -11.01 5.24
N ALA A 179 2.46 -10.57 4.59
CA ALA A 179 1.12 -11.12 4.78
C ALA A 179 1.04 -12.64 4.50
N SER A 180 1.83 -13.14 3.55
CA SER A 180 1.89 -14.58 3.27
C SER A 180 2.39 -15.45 4.43
N ALA A 181 2.99 -14.86 5.47
CA ALA A 181 3.35 -15.56 6.70
C ALA A 181 2.17 -15.74 7.67
N ILE A 182 1.09 -14.98 7.49
CA ILE A 182 -0.09 -15.05 8.36
C ILE A 182 -0.93 -16.27 8.00
N ASN A 183 -0.99 -17.25 8.89
CA ASN A 183 -1.85 -18.43 8.71
C ASN A 183 -3.24 -18.16 9.30
N PRO A 184 -4.30 -18.08 8.48
CA PRO A 184 -5.66 -17.78 8.96
C PRO A 184 -6.20 -18.78 10.00
N ALA A 185 -5.71 -20.03 9.99
CA ALA A 185 -6.13 -21.04 10.97
C ALA A 185 -5.71 -20.70 12.41
N PHE A 186 -4.71 -19.85 12.58
CA PHE A 186 -4.23 -19.45 13.90
C PHE A 186 -5.03 -18.29 14.51
N LEU A 187 -5.75 -17.50 13.72
CA LEU A 187 -6.52 -16.35 14.20
C LEU A 187 -7.53 -16.70 15.29
N SER A 188 -8.12 -17.90 15.24
CA SER A 188 -9.06 -18.35 16.26
C SER A 188 -8.41 -18.70 17.61
N PHE A 189 -7.13 -19.03 17.61
CA PHE A 189 -6.35 -19.37 18.81
C PHE A 189 -5.54 -18.21 19.34
N PHE A 190 -5.12 -17.32 18.47
CA PHE A 190 -4.29 -16.14 18.72
C PHE A 190 -4.94 -14.92 18.08
N PRO A 191 -5.97 -14.33 18.71
CA PRO A 191 -6.71 -13.20 18.11
C PRO A 191 -5.85 -11.96 17.86
N ASP A 192 -4.78 -11.77 18.62
CA ASP A 192 -3.80 -10.70 18.46
C ASP A 192 -2.98 -10.80 17.17
N LEU A 193 -2.96 -11.97 16.52
CA LEU A 193 -2.37 -12.15 15.20
C LEU A 193 -3.07 -11.28 14.12
N ALA A 194 -4.35 -10.93 14.34
CA ALA A 194 -5.07 -10.02 13.44
C ALA A 194 -4.47 -8.60 13.40
N ALA A 195 -3.72 -8.23 14.44
CA ALA A 195 -3.03 -6.95 14.56
C ALA A 195 -1.54 -7.04 14.22
N ASP A 196 -1.06 -8.14 13.64
CA ASP A 196 0.35 -8.25 13.25
C ASP A 196 0.70 -7.20 12.19
N SER A 197 1.95 -6.71 12.21
CA SER A 197 2.42 -5.72 11.25
C SER A 197 3.18 -6.40 10.13
N TRP A 198 2.74 -6.18 8.90
CA TRP A 198 3.29 -6.83 7.70
C TRP A 198 3.11 -5.97 6.45
N VAL A 199 3.87 -6.28 5.41
CA VAL A 199 3.75 -5.70 4.08
C VAL A 199 3.30 -6.75 3.07
N THR A 200 2.74 -6.30 1.94
CA THR A 200 2.11 -7.19 0.96
C THR A 200 1.98 -6.53 -0.41
N ILE A 201 1.50 -7.29 -1.37
CA ILE A 201 0.88 -6.82 -2.61
C ILE A 201 -0.45 -7.58 -2.74
N GLY A 202 -1.54 -6.94 -2.31
CA GLY A 202 -2.92 -7.38 -2.50
C GLY A 202 -3.44 -8.47 -1.56
N ILE A 203 -2.58 -9.29 -0.93
CA ILE A 203 -3.03 -10.37 -0.04
C ILE A 203 -3.05 -9.95 1.43
N GLU A 204 -3.94 -10.56 2.23
CA GLU A 204 -4.06 -10.30 3.68
C GLU A 204 -3.50 -11.44 4.56
N SER A 205 -3.27 -12.60 3.98
CA SER A 205 -2.80 -13.79 4.68
C SER A 205 -2.26 -14.83 3.70
N GLN A 206 -1.78 -15.94 4.24
CA GLN A 206 -1.44 -17.09 3.43
C GLN A 206 -2.68 -17.60 2.66
N ASN A 207 -2.69 -17.43 1.34
CA ASN A 207 -3.71 -18.01 0.49
C ASN A 207 -3.38 -19.48 0.21
N VAL A 208 -4.31 -20.36 0.58
CA VAL A 208 -4.22 -21.78 0.23
C VAL A 208 -4.82 -21.92 -1.17
N GLY A 209 -3.99 -21.86 -2.21
CA GLY A 209 -4.42 -22.12 -3.58
C GLY A 209 -4.06 -21.05 -4.63
N ASP A 210 -3.89 -19.80 -4.23
CA ASP A 210 -3.35 -18.76 -5.11
C ASP A 210 -1.92 -18.45 -4.68
N GLU A 211 -0.95 -18.89 -5.47
CA GLU A 211 0.46 -18.59 -5.23
C GLU A 211 0.77 -17.14 -5.62
N VAL A 212 0.34 -16.20 -4.82
CA VAL A 212 0.92 -14.86 -4.85
C VAL A 212 2.29 -14.97 -4.19
N ALA A 213 3.30 -15.31 -4.98
CA ALA A 213 4.68 -15.32 -4.52
C ALA A 213 5.14 -13.87 -4.34
N ILE A 214 4.98 -13.35 -3.12
CA ILE A 214 5.70 -12.13 -2.74
C ILE A 214 7.14 -12.55 -2.51
N SER A 215 8.02 -12.14 -3.38
CA SER A 215 9.45 -12.36 -3.24
C SER A 215 10.08 -11.12 -2.63
N THR A 216 10.82 -11.31 -1.54
CA THR A 216 11.65 -10.25 -0.97
C THR A 216 13.08 -10.47 -1.46
N CYS A 217 13.62 -9.51 -2.22
CA CYS A 217 15.06 -9.45 -2.47
C CYS A 217 15.71 -8.59 -1.37
N LEU A 218 16.59 -9.21 -0.61
CA LEU A 218 17.51 -8.54 0.33
C LEU A 218 18.77 -8.10 -0.39
#